data_f94a63e191cb5f10b103c21921dcc1f7
#
_entry.id   f94a63e191cb5f10b103c21921dcc1f7
#
_cell.length_a   1.000
_cell.length_b   1.000
_cell.length_c   1.000
_cell.angle_alpha   90.00
_cell.angle_beta   90.00
_cell.angle_gamma   90.00
#
_symmetry.space_group_name_H-M   'P 1'
#
loop_
_entity.id
_entity.type
_entity.pdbx_description
1 polymer ?
#
loop_
_entity_poly.entity_id
_entity_poly.type
_entity_poly.pdbx_seq_one_letter_code
_entity_poly.pdbx_strand_id
1 'polypeptide(L)'
;SPLSLMEWCEELERRCYAAAEQSLRAPAQRMTDFLRGRLSTSLPSSSYSMGLTSSQLSDWMPSFLTERLKEGFRAFDRSTRGFLSEEAQLIALESRTSSPVRIPRDKDYRHLTYEGLYPAGEGAGYAGGIVSAAIDGENAATSLAAWLRGEG
;
A
#
# COMPACT_ATOMS: atom_id res chain seq x y z
N SER A 1 -12.91 2.40 -15.39
CA SER A 1 -13.43 3.27 -14.31
C SER A 1 -12.29 4.10 -13.73
N PRO A 2 -12.49 5.39 -13.37
CA PRO A 2 -11.48 6.17 -12.63
C PRO A 2 -11.11 5.56 -11.27
N LEU A 3 -11.95 4.68 -10.74
CA LEU A 3 -11.79 4.01 -9.46
C LEU A 3 -11.21 2.59 -9.57
N SER A 4 -10.88 2.13 -10.78
CA SER A 4 -10.47 0.73 -11.01
C SER A 4 -9.29 0.29 -10.14
N LEU A 5 -8.31 1.16 -9.91
CA LEU A 5 -7.17 0.82 -9.07
C LEU A 5 -7.56 0.76 -7.58
N MET A 6 -8.45 1.63 -7.13
CA MET A 6 -9.01 1.58 -5.78
C MET A 6 -9.79 0.28 -5.54
N GLU A 7 -10.71 -0.04 -6.45
CA GLU A 7 -11.50 -1.28 -6.42
C GLU A 7 -10.61 -2.53 -6.41
N TRP A 8 -9.52 -2.50 -7.17
CA TRP A 8 -8.54 -3.57 -7.21
C TRP A 8 -7.76 -3.71 -5.89
N CYS A 9 -7.33 -2.60 -5.27
CA CYS A 9 -6.70 -2.62 -3.95
C CYS A 9 -7.64 -3.18 -2.88
N GLU A 10 -8.90 -2.74 -2.87
CA GLU A 10 -9.92 -3.23 -1.94
C GLU A 10 -10.19 -4.73 -2.10
N GLU A 11 -10.18 -5.23 -3.33
CA GLU A 11 -10.33 -6.67 -3.57
C GLU A 11 -9.14 -7.47 -3.02
N LEU A 12 -7.91 -6.97 -3.20
CA LEU A 12 -6.73 -7.60 -2.60
C LEU A 12 -6.78 -7.58 -1.06
N GLU A 13 -7.23 -6.48 -0.47
CA GLU A 13 -7.41 -6.37 0.98
C GLU A 13 -8.44 -7.36 1.51
N ARG A 14 -9.57 -7.54 0.79
CA ARG A 14 -10.58 -8.53 1.14
C ARG A 14 -10.03 -9.96 1.10
N ARG A 15 -9.25 -10.30 0.06
CA ARG A 15 -8.58 -11.62 -0.04
C ARG A 15 -7.55 -11.82 1.08
N CYS A 16 -6.78 -10.78 1.39
CA CYS A 16 -5.84 -10.79 2.51
C CYS A 16 -6.55 -11.05 3.85
N TYR A 17 -7.63 -10.34 4.11
CA TYR A 17 -8.44 -10.51 5.31
C TYR A 17 -9.04 -11.92 5.42
N ALA A 18 -9.53 -12.47 4.30
CA ALA A 18 -10.03 -13.85 4.26
C ALA A 18 -8.92 -14.87 4.53
N ALA A 19 -7.71 -14.66 3.96
CA ALA A 19 -6.54 -15.50 4.19
C ALA A 19 -5.99 -15.44 5.63
N ALA A 20 -6.36 -14.40 6.39
CA ALA A 20 -6.08 -14.23 7.82
C ALA A 20 -7.23 -14.73 8.72
N GLU A 21 -8.09 -15.62 8.23
CA GLU A 21 -9.23 -16.17 8.97
C GLU A 21 -10.20 -15.08 9.46
N GLN A 22 -10.34 -14.01 8.69
CA GLN A 22 -11.18 -12.84 8.98
C GLN A 22 -10.84 -12.18 10.34
N SER A 23 -9.55 -12.11 10.64
CA SER A 23 -9.03 -11.56 11.89
C SER A 23 -8.08 -10.41 11.64
N LEU A 24 -7.55 -9.79 12.70
CA LEU A 24 -6.50 -8.76 12.63
C LEU A 24 -5.09 -9.37 12.49
N ARG A 25 -4.96 -10.68 12.43
CA ARG A 25 -3.70 -11.35 12.13
C ARG A 25 -3.28 -11.05 10.68
N ALA A 26 -1.99 -11.05 10.41
CA ALA A 26 -1.53 -10.87 9.04
C ALA A 26 -1.16 -12.21 8.38
N PRO A 27 -1.58 -12.47 7.13
CA PRO A 27 -1.10 -13.62 6.38
C PRO A 27 0.42 -13.50 6.19
N ALA A 28 1.13 -14.59 6.44
CA ALA A 28 2.58 -14.61 6.34
C ALA A 28 3.09 -15.94 5.81
N GLN A 29 4.29 -15.89 5.21
CA GLN A 29 4.96 -17.07 4.65
C GLN A 29 6.46 -16.88 4.77
N ARG A 30 7.23 -17.95 5.08
CA ARG A 30 8.68 -17.89 4.96
C ARG A 30 9.08 -17.57 3.53
N MET A 31 10.04 -16.70 3.35
CA MET A 31 10.47 -16.29 2.00
C MET A 31 10.97 -17.48 1.17
N THR A 32 11.68 -18.42 1.78
CA THR A 32 12.12 -19.63 1.11
C THR A 32 10.97 -20.54 0.68
N ASP A 33 9.90 -20.63 1.47
CA ASP A 33 8.70 -21.40 1.14
C ASP A 33 7.88 -20.71 0.04
N PHE A 34 7.76 -19.40 0.09
CA PHE A 34 7.13 -18.62 -0.98
C PHE A 34 7.80 -18.87 -2.35
N LEU A 35 9.13 -18.85 -2.38
CA LEU A 35 9.89 -19.14 -3.60
C LEU A 35 9.69 -20.56 -4.13
N ARG A 36 9.49 -21.52 -3.22
CA ARG A 36 9.24 -22.93 -3.52
C ARG A 36 7.76 -23.23 -3.82
N GLY A 37 6.87 -22.27 -3.59
CA GLY A 37 5.42 -22.43 -3.80
C GLY A 37 4.77 -23.39 -2.79
N ARG A 38 5.19 -23.38 -1.54
CA ARG A 38 4.65 -24.27 -0.49
C ARG A 38 4.27 -23.51 0.77
N LEU A 39 3.25 -23.95 1.46
CA LEU A 39 2.82 -23.40 2.74
C LEU A 39 3.92 -23.57 3.80
N SER A 40 4.16 -22.53 4.61
CA SER A 40 5.08 -22.61 5.75
C SER A 40 4.43 -23.35 6.91
N THR A 41 5.11 -24.37 7.44
CA THR A 41 4.63 -25.13 8.61
C THR A 41 4.85 -24.40 9.92
N SER A 42 5.74 -23.42 9.94
CA SER A 42 6.00 -22.52 11.07
C SER A 42 6.50 -21.17 10.57
N LEU A 43 6.26 -20.13 11.33
CA LEU A 43 6.71 -18.76 11.02
C LEU A 43 7.76 -18.31 12.05
N PRO A 44 8.77 -17.53 11.66
CA PRO A 44 9.64 -16.83 12.58
C PRO A 44 8.86 -15.87 13.49
N SER A 45 9.47 -15.44 14.58
CA SER A 45 8.93 -14.38 15.43
C SER A 45 8.79 -13.07 14.67
N SER A 46 7.80 -12.26 15.04
CA SER A 46 7.51 -10.98 14.39
C SER A 46 7.17 -9.92 15.43
N SER A 47 7.50 -8.67 15.12
CA SER A 47 7.06 -7.51 15.89
C SER A 47 5.60 -7.10 15.59
N TYR A 48 4.93 -7.75 14.63
CA TYR A 48 3.53 -7.48 14.35
C TYR A 48 2.64 -7.96 15.52
N SER A 49 2.11 -7.02 16.28
CA SER A 49 1.47 -7.27 17.58
C SER A 49 0.19 -8.11 17.51
N MET A 50 -0.53 -8.05 16.37
CA MET A 50 -1.77 -8.82 16.17
C MET A 50 -1.51 -10.29 15.81
N GLY A 51 -0.25 -10.68 15.62
CA GLY A 51 0.17 -12.04 15.27
C GLY A 51 0.05 -12.37 13.79
N LEU A 52 0.61 -13.51 13.41
CA LEU A 52 0.66 -13.96 12.03
C LEU A 52 -0.14 -15.24 11.83
N THR A 53 -0.73 -15.39 10.63
CA THR A 53 -1.35 -16.64 10.16
C THR A 53 -0.55 -17.16 8.99
N SER A 54 -0.10 -18.43 9.06
CA SER A 54 0.57 -19.04 7.91
C SER A 54 -0.39 -19.14 6.73
N SER A 55 0.00 -18.59 5.59
CA SER A 55 -0.81 -18.54 4.38
C SER A 55 0.07 -18.71 3.16
N GLN A 56 -0.38 -19.49 2.19
CA GLN A 56 0.27 -19.56 0.89
C GLN A 56 -0.11 -18.34 0.06
N LEU A 57 0.73 -17.31 0.08
CA LEU A 57 0.43 -16.01 -0.51
C LEU A 57 0.07 -16.09 -2.00
N SER A 58 0.66 -17.05 -2.75
CA SER A 58 0.37 -17.26 -4.16
C SER A 58 -1.06 -17.75 -4.46
N ASP A 59 -1.81 -18.22 -3.46
CA ASP A 59 -3.16 -18.76 -3.69
C ASP A 59 -4.21 -17.66 -3.84
N TRP A 60 -3.96 -16.50 -3.26
CA TRP A 60 -4.89 -15.38 -3.30
C TRP A 60 -4.31 -14.08 -3.90
N MET A 61 -2.98 -13.95 -3.95
CA MET A 61 -2.34 -12.84 -4.65
C MET A 61 -2.36 -13.05 -6.16
N PRO A 62 -2.47 -11.99 -6.98
CA PRO A 62 -2.36 -12.09 -8.43
C PRO A 62 -1.03 -12.72 -8.85
N SER A 63 -1.10 -13.66 -9.80
CA SER A 63 0.07 -14.43 -10.26
C SER A 63 1.20 -13.53 -10.79
N PHE A 64 0.86 -12.47 -11.50
CA PHE A 64 1.87 -11.54 -12.03
C PHE A 64 2.66 -10.85 -10.90
N LEU A 65 2.04 -10.56 -9.74
CA LEU A 65 2.75 -10.01 -8.57
C LEU A 65 3.63 -11.07 -7.93
N THR A 66 3.11 -12.28 -7.70
CA THR A 66 3.87 -13.34 -7.05
C THR A 66 5.10 -13.72 -7.86
N GLU A 67 5.00 -13.81 -9.19
CA GLU A 67 6.16 -14.11 -10.03
C GLU A 67 7.20 -12.97 -10.03
N ARG A 68 6.76 -11.71 -10.11
CA ARG A 68 7.68 -10.57 -10.02
C ARG A 68 8.38 -10.48 -8.67
N LEU A 69 7.67 -10.75 -7.58
CA LEU A 69 8.28 -10.82 -6.24
C LEU A 69 9.32 -11.94 -6.16
N LYS A 70 9.02 -13.12 -6.68
CA LYS A 70 9.98 -14.24 -6.71
C LYS A 70 11.24 -13.90 -7.51
N GLU A 71 11.07 -13.26 -8.69
CA GLU A 71 12.21 -12.80 -9.50
C GLU A 71 13.05 -11.76 -8.74
N GLY A 72 12.39 -10.76 -8.11
CA GLY A 72 13.03 -9.72 -7.33
C GLY A 72 13.81 -10.27 -6.14
N PHE A 73 13.22 -11.16 -5.35
CA PHE A 73 13.90 -11.76 -4.19
C PHE A 73 15.13 -12.58 -4.59
N ARG A 74 15.07 -13.33 -5.68
CA ARG A 74 16.26 -14.02 -6.23
C ARG A 74 17.32 -13.03 -6.71
N ALA A 75 16.91 -11.88 -7.27
CA ALA A 75 17.85 -10.84 -7.67
C ALA A 75 18.53 -10.20 -6.44
N PHE A 76 17.77 -9.90 -5.39
CA PHE A 76 18.30 -9.35 -4.15
C PHE A 76 19.31 -10.32 -3.46
N ASP A 77 19.02 -11.60 -3.44
CA ASP A 77 19.96 -12.57 -2.86
C ASP A 77 21.28 -12.65 -3.64
N ARG A 78 21.25 -12.47 -4.97
CA ARG A 78 22.49 -12.38 -5.77
C ARG A 78 23.32 -11.15 -5.45
N SER A 79 22.69 -10.02 -5.13
CA SER A 79 23.37 -8.76 -4.78
C SER A 79 23.72 -8.67 -3.29
N THR A 80 22.93 -9.30 -2.45
CA THR A 80 23.05 -9.26 -0.98
C THR A 80 22.93 -10.68 -0.44
N ARG A 81 24.07 -11.36 -0.33
CA ARG A 81 24.10 -12.77 0.11
C ARG A 81 23.44 -12.93 1.48
N GLY A 82 22.55 -13.92 1.59
CA GLY A 82 21.80 -14.22 2.80
C GLY A 82 20.47 -13.47 2.91
N PHE A 83 20.07 -12.70 1.89
CA PHE A 83 18.74 -12.11 1.82
C PHE A 83 17.64 -13.19 1.86
N LEU A 84 17.85 -14.30 1.15
CA LEU A 84 16.98 -15.47 1.21
C LEU A 84 17.44 -16.40 2.35
N SER A 85 16.91 -16.18 3.54
CA SER A 85 17.16 -17.03 4.70
C SER A 85 15.88 -17.74 5.18
N GLU A 86 16.04 -18.79 5.98
CA GLU A 86 14.89 -19.46 6.61
C GLU A 86 14.21 -18.57 7.68
N GLU A 87 14.90 -17.54 8.17
CA GLU A 87 14.36 -16.56 9.12
C GLU A 87 13.64 -15.40 8.43
N ALA A 88 13.87 -15.19 7.13
CA ALA A 88 13.17 -14.16 6.36
C ALA A 88 11.73 -14.59 6.10
N GLN A 89 10.79 -13.67 6.34
CA GLN A 89 9.37 -13.92 6.10
C GLN A 89 8.71 -12.75 5.38
N LEU A 90 7.69 -13.07 4.62
CA LEU A 90 6.78 -12.13 3.98
C LEU A 90 5.56 -11.98 4.86
N ILE A 91 5.18 -10.75 5.13
CA ILE A 91 3.94 -10.41 5.83
C ILE A 91 3.12 -9.58 4.85
N ALA A 92 1.91 -9.96 4.59
CA ALA A 92 1.02 -9.31 3.64
C ALA A 92 -0.24 -8.80 4.34
N LEU A 93 -0.89 -7.82 3.81
CA LEU A 93 -0.65 -7.03 2.61
C LEU A 93 -0.49 -5.55 2.99
N GLU A 94 0.45 -4.82 2.38
CA GLU A 94 0.49 -3.36 2.40
C GLU A 94 0.09 -2.85 1.00
N SER A 95 -1.09 -2.27 0.89
CA SER A 95 -1.69 -1.81 -0.38
C SER A 95 -1.88 -0.30 -0.45
N ARG A 96 -1.62 0.43 0.66
CA ARG A 96 -1.93 1.86 0.80
C ARG A 96 -0.67 2.71 0.98
N THR A 97 0.23 2.63 0.00
CA THR A 97 1.46 3.43 -0.02
C THR A 97 1.29 4.77 -0.73
N SER A 98 0.29 4.88 -1.61
CA SER A 98 -0.08 6.09 -2.33
C SER A 98 -1.56 6.03 -2.68
N SER A 99 -2.23 7.18 -2.82
CA SER A 99 -3.62 7.19 -3.22
C SER A 99 -3.79 6.58 -4.62
N PRO A 100 -4.65 5.57 -4.80
CA PRO A 100 -4.92 4.97 -6.11
C PRO A 100 -5.80 5.86 -7.00
N VAL A 101 -6.25 6.99 -6.47
CA VAL A 101 -7.09 7.97 -7.18
C VAL A 101 -6.52 9.36 -7.02
N ARG A 102 -6.85 10.24 -7.98
CA ARG A 102 -6.51 11.66 -7.90
C ARG A 102 -7.78 12.49 -8.00
N ILE A 103 -7.98 13.37 -7.03
CA ILE A 103 -9.09 14.33 -7.05
C ILE A 103 -8.61 15.58 -7.79
N PRO A 104 -9.17 15.93 -8.98
CA PRO A 104 -8.64 17.00 -9.80
C PRO A 104 -8.77 18.37 -9.11
N ARG A 105 -7.73 19.19 -9.22
CA ARG A 105 -7.70 20.58 -8.74
C ARG A 105 -6.88 21.43 -9.71
N ASP A 106 -7.09 22.74 -9.68
CA ASP A 106 -6.30 23.74 -10.41
C ASP A 106 -4.98 24.08 -9.69
N LYS A 107 -4.25 25.07 -10.24
CA LYS A 107 -2.99 25.58 -9.68
C LYS A 107 -3.17 26.27 -8.31
N ASP A 108 -4.38 26.75 -8.03
CA ASP A 108 -4.76 27.42 -6.80
C ASP A 108 -5.42 26.46 -5.79
N TYR A 109 -5.18 25.15 -5.95
CA TYR A 109 -5.65 24.06 -5.08
C TYR A 109 -7.16 23.85 -5.06
N ARG A 110 -7.94 24.55 -5.92
CA ARG A 110 -9.40 24.45 -5.97
C ARG A 110 -9.84 23.28 -6.83
N HIS A 111 -10.83 22.55 -6.37
CA HIS A 111 -11.44 21.51 -7.21
C HIS A 111 -12.04 22.12 -8.49
N LEU A 112 -11.91 21.43 -9.62
CA LEU A 112 -12.30 21.97 -10.93
C LEU A 112 -13.80 22.21 -11.10
N THR A 113 -14.64 21.55 -10.29
CA THR A 113 -16.10 21.58 -10.44
C THR A 113 -16.82 22.04 -9.18
N TYR A 114 -16.30 21.66 -8.00
CA TYR A 114 -16.96 21.93 -6.73
C TYR A 114 -16.30 23.12 -6.03
N GLU A 115 -17.06 24.22 -5.91
CA GLU A 115 -16.61 25.40 -5.18
C GLU A 115 -16.43 25.11 -3.69
N GLY A 116 -15.40 25.70 -3.08
CA GLY A 116 -15.08 25.50 -1.66
C GLY A 116 -14.41 24.18 -1.33
N LEU A 117 -14.15 23.29 -2.31
CA LEU A 117 -13.41 22.04 -2.13
C LEU A 117 -11.94 22.22 -2.52
N TYR A 118 -11.04 21.90 -1.60
CA TYR A 118 -9.58 22.01 -1.76
C TYR A 118 -8.92 20.65 -1.54
N PRO A 119 -8.81 19.80 -2.58
CA PRO A 119 -8.16 18.49 -2.46
C PRO A 119 -6.68 18.67 -2.13
N ALA A 120 -6.20 18.03 -1.05
CA ALA A 120 -4.83 18.18 -0.58
C ALA A 120 -4.23 16.86 -0.07
N GLY A 121 -2.90 16.78 -0.09
CA GLY A 121 -2.13 15.71 0.50
C GLY A 121 -2.23 14.36 -0.22
N GLU A 122 -1.88 13.31 0.49
CA GLU A 122 -1.78 11.96 -0.05
C GLU A 122 -3.14 11.41 -0.46
N GLY A 123 -4.16 11.57 0.36
CA GLY A 123 -5.51 11.07 0.06
C GLY A 123 -6.10 11.64 -1.22
N ALA A 124 -5.73 12.87 -1.58
CA ALA A 124 -6.13 13.51 -2.83
C ALA A 124 -5.22 13.18 -4.03
N GLY A 125 -4.14 12.42 -3.82
CA GLY A 125 -3.24 11.97 -4.87
C GLY A 125 -2.15 12.96 -5.28
N TYR A 126 -1.76 13.89 -4.38
CA TYR A 126 -0.76 14.93 -4.70
C TYR A 126 0.59 14.80 -3.99
N ALA A 127 0.66 14.10 -2.88
CA ALA A 127 1.89 13.99 -2.11
C ALA A 127 1.95 12.64 -1.38
N GLY A 128 3.03 11.88 -1.54
CA GLY A 128 3.19 10.53 -0.97
C GLY A 128 4.09 10.47 0.27
N GLY A 129 4.54 11.58 0.80
CA GLY A 129 5.40 11.62 1.99
C GLY A 129 4.86 12.56 3.07
N ILE A 130 5.21 12.31 4.33
CA ILE A 130 4.73 13.08 5.48
C ILE A 130 4.96 14.58 5.31
N VAL A 131 6.19 15.00 5.00
CA VAL A 131 6.55 16.42 4.82
C VAL A 131 5.89 17.00 3.58
N SER A 132 5.91 16.30 2.45
CA SER A 132 5.30 16.80 1.22
C SER A 132 3.78 16.92 1.34
N ALA A 133 3.11 16.00 2.04
CA ALA A 133 1.67 16.11 2.30
C ALA A 133 1.33 17.27 3.24
N ALA A 134 2.18 17.54 4.24
CA ALA A 134 2.01 18.69 5.13
C ALA A 134 2.16 20.02 4.38
N ILE A 135 3.20 20.16 3.54
CA ILE A 135 3.43 21.35 2.70
C ILE A 135 2.26 21.55 1.73
N ASP A 136 1.79 20.50 1.09
CA ASP A 136 0.67 20.56 0.17
C ASP A 136 -0.62 21.02 0.87
N GLY A 137 -0.85 20.53 2.09
CA GLY A 137 -1.98 20.96 2.95
C GLY A 137 -1.87 22.42 3.38
N GLU A 138 -0.68 22.90 3.74
CA GLU A 138 -0.42 24.29 4.10
C GLU A 138 -0.69 25.23 2.92
N ASN A 139 -0.22 24.87 1.73
CA ASN A 139 -0.47 25.63 0.52
C ASN A 139 -1.96 25.69 0.16
N ALA A 140 -2.67 24.57 0.27
CA ALA A 140 -4.12 24.52 0.04
C ALA A 140 -4.88 25.39 1.05
N ALA A 141 -4.50 25.36 2.32
CA ALA A 141 -5.09 26.21 3.36
C ALA A 141 -4.83 27.68 3.13
N THR A 142 -3.62 28.04 2.67
CA THR A 142 -3.27 29.42 2.30
C THR A 142 -4.11 29.93 1.15
N SER A 143 -4.29 29.10 0.11
CA SER A 143 -5.15 29.45 -1.02
C SER A 143 -6.62 29.59 -0.61
N LEU A 144 -7.14 28.72 0.25
CA LEU A 144 -8.48 28.81 0.81
C LEU A 144 -8.66 30.13 1.59
N ALA A 145 -7.68 30.48 2.42
CA ALA A 145 -7.72 31.71 3.23
C ALA A 145 -7.74 32.96 2.34
N ALA A 146 -6.97 33.00 1.26
CA ALA A 146 -7.00 34.06 0.27
C ALA A 146 -8.36 34.21 -0.40
N TRP A 147 -8.95 33.07 -0.80
CA TRP A 147 -10.29 33.06 -1.39
C TRP A 147 -11.37 33.59 -0.44
N LEU A 148 -11.33 33.18 0.83
CA LEU A 148 -12.28 33.66 1.86
C LEU A 148 -12.17 35.16 2.13
N ARG A 149 -10.99 35.77 1.91
CA ARG A 149 -10.79 37.21 2.01
C ARG A 149 -11.15 37.98 0.74
N GLY A 150 -11.52 37.28 -0.33
CA GLY A 150 -11.80 37.93 -1.62
C GLY A 150 -10.55 38.36 -2.39
N GLU A 151 -9.40 37.75 -2.10
CA GLU A 151 -8.08 38.05 -2.69
C GLU A 151 -7.72 37.07 -3.83
N GLY A 152 -8.66 36.17 -4.19
CA GLY A 152 -8.39 35.05 -5.10
C GLY A 152 -9.26 34.99 -6.34
#